data_a5a27c272495401e38cf719cce8195db
#
_entry.id   a5a27c272495401e38cf719cce8195db
#
_cell.length_a   1.000
_cell.length_b   1.000
_cell.length_c   1.000
_cell.angle_alpha   90.00
_cell.angle_beta   90.00
_cell.angle_gamma   90.00
#
_symmetry.space_group_name_H-M   'P 1'
#
loop_
_entity.id
_entity.type
_entity.pdbx_description
1 polymer ?
#
loop_
_entity_poly.entity_id
_entity_poly.type
_entity_poly.pdbx_seq_one_letter_code
_entity_poly.pdbx_strand_id
1 'polypeptide(L)'
;MPSVQKSLARLALACGMLPIAAVTADHDSSRWEKYIARFQAADKKQMPPPGGILFIGSSSIRMWKTLKQDFPGLPVINRGFGGSQIADSNHFAGRIVHPYKPRQIVLYAGDNDVAAGKSPETVLADFQQFVKTVHGKLPKARVSFIAIKPSLSRWKLSGKMARANSLVSDACGKDKRLDYIDIWQPMLGDDGRPKPDLFLGDGLHLNAKGYALWTSIVKPHLARRE
;
A
#
# COMPACT_ATOMS: atom_id res chain seq x y z
N MET A 1 -73.10 22.27 6.33
CA MET A 1 -72.32 21.03 6.44
C MET A 1 -70.87 21.35 6.26
N PRO A 2 -70.00 21.22 7.30
CA PRO A 2 -68.59 21.55 7.20
C PRO A 2 -67.78 20.31 6.75
N SER A 3 -66.90 20.53 5.79
CA SER A 3 -65.97 19.54 5.25
C SER A 3 -64.79 19.26 6.21
N VAL A 4 -64.57 18.02 6.51
CA VAL A 4 -63.46 17.52 7.35
C VAL A 4 -62.24 17.33 6.48
N GLN A 5 -61.22 18.20 6.62
CA GLN A 5 -59.91 18.05 6.03
C GLN A 5 -59.07 17.11 6.89
N LYS A 6 -58.74 15.90 6.40
CA LYS A 6 -57.85 14.96 7.06
C LYS A 6 -56.41 15.33 6.75
N SER A 7 -55.70 15.78 7.76
CA SER A 7 -54.26 16.07 7.73
C SER A 7 -53.48 14.73 7.87
N LEU A 8 -52.75 14.32 6.82
CA LEU A 8 -51.85 13.20 6.85
C LEU A 8 -50.46 13.68 7.33
N ALA A 9 -50.15 13.45 8.57
CA ALA A 9 -48.79 13.64 9.11
C ALA A 9 -47.86 12.57 8.55
N ARG A 10 -46.89 12.98 7.72
CA ARG A 10 -45.81 12.13 7.26
C ARG A 10 -44.76 12.05 8.36
N LEU A 11 -44.61 10.87 8.98
CA LEU A 11 -43.53 10.54 9.92
C LEU A 11 -42.28 10.24 9.12
N ALA A 12 -41.31 11.17 9.09
CA ALA A 12 -40.00 10.96 8.52
C ALA A 12 -39.15 10.17 9.52
N LEU A 13 -38.89 8.90 9.23
CA LEU A 13 -37.99 8.06 9.98
C LEU A 13 -36.55 8.45 9.60
N ALA A 14 -35.91 9.29 10.42
CA ALA A 14 -34.48 9.58 10.29
C ALA A 14 -33.68 8.37 10.77
N CYS A 15 -33.18 7.58 9.84
CA CYS A 15 -32.23 6.50 10.11
C CYS A 15 -30.87 7.14 10.47
N GLY A 16 -30.64 7.36 11.75
CA GLY A 16 -29.37 7.86 12.27
C GLY A 16 -28.29 6.80 12.10
N MET A 17 -27.44 6.93 11.09
CA MET A 17 -26.18 6.20 11.03
C MET A 17 -25.24 6.77 12.09
N LEU A 18 -25.13 6.05 13.22
CA LEU A 18 -24.07 6.31 14.18
C LEU A 18 -22.71 6.03 13.51
N PRO A 19 -21.74 6.93 13.62
CA PRO A 19 -20.39 6.63 13.15
C PRO A 19 -19.83 5.49 14.01
N ILE A 20 -19.55 4.35 13.40
CA ILE A 20 -18.75 3.30 14.01
C ILE A 20 -17.35 3.89 14.14
N ALA A 21 -17.02 4.42 15.31
CA ALA A 21 -15.65 4.74 15.66
C ALA A 21 -14.89 3.42 15.70
N ALA A 22 -14.15 3.13 14.64
CA ALA A 22 -13.18 2.06 14.64
C ALA A 22 -12.13 2.40 15.71
N VAL A 23 -12.22 1.72 16.87
CA VAL A 23 -11.13 1.68 17.84
C VAL A 23 -9.99 0.95 17.14
N THR A 24 -9.10 1.72 16.50
CA THR A 24 -7.82 1.18 16.04
C THR A 24 -7.03 0.86 17.30
N ALA A 25 -6.90 -0.42 17.64
CA ALA A 25 -5.92 -0.84 18.64
C ALA A 25 -4.57 -0.20 18.25
N ASP A 26 -3.92 0.40 19.25
CA ASP A 26 -2.66 1.15 19.02
C ASP A 26 -1.64 0.17 18.43
N HIS A 27 -1.31 0.34 17.13
CA HIS A 27 -0.41 -0.56 16.43
C HIS A 27 1.03 -0.23 16.83
N ASP A 28 1.66 -1.13 17.59
CA ASP A 28 3.05 -0.95 18.01
C ASP A 28 4.04 -1.10 16.85
N SER A 29 4.58 0.03 16.40
CA SER A 29 5.63 0.12 15.39
C SER A 29 7.06 0.18 15.98
N SER A 30 7.23 0.16 17.31
CA SER A 30 8.51 0.38 17.99
C SER A 30 9.62 -0.60 17.56
N ARG A 31 9.25 -1.83 17.24
CA ARG A 31 10.18 -2.87 16.74
C ARG A 31 10.96 -2.47 15.47
N TRP A 32 10.46 -1.48 14.73
CA TRP A 32 11.09 -1.01 13.49
C TRP A 32 12.04 0.18 13.70
N GLU A 33 12.08 0.77 14.89
CA GLU A 33 12.84 1.98 15.20
C GLU A 33 14.30 1.89 14.76
N LYS A 34 14.94 0.73 14.98
CA LYS A 34 16.33 0.48 14.58
C LYS A 34 16.51 0.56 13.04
N TYR A 35 15.53 0.12 12.26
CA TYR A 35 15.58 0.22 10.79
C TYR A 35 15.43 1.67 10.34
N ILE A 36 14.48 2.40 10.93
CA ILE A 36 14.22 3.79 10.59
C ILE A 36 15.41 4.68 10.97
N ALA A 37 16.01 4.45 12.14
CA ALA A 37 17.23 5.15 12.57
C ALA A 37 18.40 4.93 11.58
N ARG A 38 18.53 3.73 10.99
CA ARG A 38 19.53 3.46 9.95
C ARG A 38 19.29 4.28 8.68
N PHE A 39 18.05 4.42 8.24
CA PHE A 39 17.73 5.28 7.11
C PHE A 39 18.10 6.73 7.40
N GLN A 40 17.73 7.25 8.56
CA GLN A 40 18.07 8.61 8.98
C GLN A 40 19.59 8.84 9.11
N ALA A 41 20.33 7.85 9.62
CA ALA A 41 21.78 7.93 9.71
C ALA A 41 22.45 7.97 8.32
N ALA A 42 21.92 7.19 7.35
CA ALA A 42 22.40 7.23 5.97
C ALA A 42 22.07 8.59 5.31
N ASP A 43 20.88 9.11 5.54
CA ASP A 43 20.41 10.39 5.00
C ASP A 43 21.21 11.59 5.57
N LYS A 44 21.63 11.53 6.83
CA LYS A 44 22.55 12.52 7.41
C LYS A 44 23.89 12.58 6.68
N LYS A 45 24.35 11.46 6.13
CA LYS A 45 25.59 11.40 5.34
C LYS A 45 25.36 11.85 3.90
N GLN A 46 24.25 11.42 3.31
CA GLN A 46 23.90 11.74 1.92
C GLN A 46 22.40 11.69 1.74
N MET A 47 21.76 12.85 1.84
CA MET A 47 20.30 12.96 1.61
C MET A 47 19.99 12.75 0.13
N PRO A 48 19.04 11.84 -0.22
CA PRO A 48 18.57 11.71 -1.58
C PRO A 48 17.97 13.02 -2.10
N PRO A 49 18.18 13.39 -3.38
CA PRO A 49 17.56 14.58 -3.96
C PRO A 49 16.03 14.54 -3.85
N PRO A 50 15.38 15.69 -3.61
CA PRO A 50 13.92 15.76 -3.57
C PRO A 50 13.30 15.47 -4.96
N GLY A 51 12.02 15.12 -4.97
CA GLY A 51 11.27 14.86 -6.21
C GLY A 51 11.56 13.49 -6.83
N GLY A 52 12.19 12.58 -6.11
CA GLY A 52 12.40 11.20 -6.55
C GLY A 52 11.12 10.34 -6.50
N ILE A 53 11.27 9.06 -6.79
CA ILE A 53 10.26 8.02 -6.65
C ILE A 53 10.63 7.18 -5.43
N LEU A 54 9.80 7.20 -4.40
CA LEU A 54 10.05 6.50 -3.15
C LEU A 54 9.34 5.16 -3.15
N PHE A 55 10.10 4.07 -3.03
CA PHE A 55 9.57 2.74 -2.77
C PHE A 55 9.60 2.49 -1.25
N ILE A 56 8.42 2.23 -0.67
CA ILE A 56 8.25 2.03 0.78
C ILE A 56 7.39 0.78 1.02
N GLY A 57 7.53 0.17 2.19
CA GLY A 57 6.73 -0.96 2.65
C GLY A 57 7.58 -2.10 3.17
N SER A 58 7.11 -3.33 2.95
CA SER A 58 7.60 -4.52 3.65
C SER A 58 8.85 -5.17 3.02
N SER A 59 9.07 -6.45 3.33
CA SER A 59 10.25 -7.19 2.90
C SER A 59 10.43 -7.24 1.39
N SER A 60 9.35 -7.25 0.59
CA SER A 60 9.48 -7.27 -0.87
C SER A 60 10.13 -5.99 -1.41
N ILE A 61 9.89 -4.83 -0.78
CA ILE A 61 10.64 -3.61 -1.12
C ILE A 61 12.07 -3.67 -0.57
N ARG A 62 12.24 -4.05 0.71
CA ARG A 62 13.57 -4.14 1.34
C ARG A 62 14.52 -5.06 0.57
N MET A 63 14.01 -6.18 0.06
CA MET A 63 14.78 -7.20 -0.65
C MET A 63 14.98 -6.92 -2.13
N TRP A 64 14.35 -5.90 -2.69
CA TRP A 64 14.55 -5.47 -4.09
C TRP A 64 15.90 -4.77 -4.24
N LYS A 65 16.97 -5.56 -4.24
CA LYS A 65 18.35 -5.06 -4.23
C LYS A 65 18.74 -4.39 -5.55
N THR A 66 18.16 -4.83 -6.63
CA THR A 66 18.39 -4.32 -7.99
C THR A 66 17.52 -3.12 -8.36
N LEU A 67 16.74 -2.55 -7.40
CA LEU A 67 15.76 -1.50 -7.68
C LEU A 67 16.30 -0.35 -8.54
N LYS A 68 17.53 0.12 -8.28
CA LYS A 68 18.14 1.21 -9.06
C LYS A 68 18.52 0.76 -10.49
N GLN A 69 19.00 -0.46 -10.62
CA GLN A 69 19.36 -1.07 -11.90
C GLN A 69 18.11 -1.38 -12.74
N ASP A 70 17.02 -1.79 -12.09
CA ASP A 70 15.76 -2.15 -12.75
C ASP A 70 15.04 -0.93 -13.32
N PHE A 71 15.27 0.26 -12.74
CA PHE A 71 14.67 1.52 -13.19
C PHE A 71 15.76 2.55 -13.56
N PRO A 72 16.57 2.28 -14.62
CA PRO A 72 17.65 3.17 -15.01
C PRO A 72 17.12 4.55 -15.43
N GLY A 73 17.83 5.60 -15.05
CA GLY A 73 17.43 6.99 -15.33
C GLY A 73 16.32 7.55 -14.43
N LEU A 74 15.73 6.73 -13.53
CA LEU A 74 14.77 7.22 -12.55
C LEU A 74 15.42 7.36 -11.17
N PRO A 75 15.20 8.48 -10.47
CA PRO A 75 15.74 8.70 -9.13
C PRO A 75 14.92 7.91 -8.07
N VAL A 76 15.10 6.59 -8.04
CA VAL A 76 14.40 5.71 -7.11
C VAL A 76 15.08 5.64 -5.76
N ILE A 77 14.30 5.62 -4.68
CA ILE A 77 14.74 5.54 -3.29
C ILE A 77 14.06 4.32 -2.65
N ASN A 78 14.83 3.42 -2.03
CA ASN A 78 14.30 2.28 -1.30
C ASN A 78 14.25 2.57 0.21
N ARG A 79 13.05 2.53 0.78
CA ARG A 79 12.79 2.65 2.22
C ARG A 79 11.92 1.49 2.72
N GLY A 80 12.15 0.29 2.17
CA GLY A 80 11.50 -0.93 2.63
C GLY A 80 12.11 -1.45 3.94
N PHE A 81 11.26 -1.91 4.86
CA PHE A 81 11.65 -2.56 6.11
C PHE A 81 10.83 -3.82 6.34
N GLY A 82 11.54 -4.95 6.49
CA GLY A 82 10.96 -6.29 6.36
C GLY A 82 9.95 -6.64 7.46
N GLY A 83 8.83 -7.26 7.06
CA GLY A 83 7.77 -7.68 7.98
C GLY A 83 6.82 -6.56 8.40
N SER A 84 6.99 -5.34 7.87
CA SER A 84 6.12 -4.20 8.19
C SER A 84 4.73 -4.36 7.59
N GLN A 85 3.76 -3.73 8.23
CA GLN A 85 2.39 -3.53 7.81
C GLN A 85 2.21 -2.12 7.23
N ILE A 86 1.03 -1.82 6.67
CA ILE A 86 0.73 -0.48 6.15
C ILE A 86 0.75 0.56 7.29
N ALA A 87 0.23 0.19 8.46
CA ALA A 87 0.24 1.04 9.65
C ALA A 87 1.65 1.47 10.06
N ASP A 88 2.67 0.58 9.94
CA ASP A 88 4.07 0.93 10.19
C ASP A 88 4.58 1.98 9.21
N SER A 89 4.25 1.83 7.92
CA SER A 89 4.62 2.81 6.89
C SER A 89 3.99 4.17 7.16
N ASN A 90 2.73 4.18 7.66
CA ASN A 90 2.03 5.39 8.07
C ASN A 90 2.69 6.05 9.30
N HIS A 91 2.98 5.26 10.34
CA HIS A 91 3.63 5.74 11.58
C HIS A 91 4.94 6.47 11.28
N PHE A 92 5.77 5.89 10.41
CA PHE A 92 7.08 6.45 10.08
C PHE A 92 7.08 7.42 8.90
N ALA A 93 5.94 7.75 8.30
CA ALA A 93 5.88 8.63 7.11
C ALA A 93 6.56 9.98 7.32
N GLY A 94 6.44 10.56 8.51
CA GLY A 94 7.12 11.81 8.88
C GLY A 94 8.65 11.75 8.77
N ARG A 95 9.23 10.56 8.92
CA ARG A 95 10.69 10.34 8.99
C ARG A 95 11.27 9.76 7.70
N ILE A 96 10.48 8.97 6.95
CA ILE A 96 10.98 8.22 5.78
C ILE A 96 10.16 8.43 4.50
N VAL A 97 9.23 9.40 4.50
CA VAL A 97 8.50 9.83 3.29
C VAL A 97 8.64 11.33 3.09
N HIS A 98 8.15 12.12 4.04
CA HIS A 98 8.05 13.58 3.89
C HIS A 98 9.41 14.27 3.63
N PRO A 99 10.55 13.87 4.27
CA PRO A 99 11.83 14.55 4.05
C PRO A 99 12.31 14.49 2.59
N TYR A 100 11.97 13.44 1.83
CA TYR A 100 12.40 13.28 0.44
C TYR A 100 11.56 14.08 -0.56
N LYS A 101 10.41 14.63 -0.13
CA LYS A 101 9.47 15.34 -1.00
C LYS A 101 9.26 14.59 -2.34
N PRO A 102 8.93 13.29 -2.31
CA PRO A 102 8.83 12.48 -3.52
C PRO A 102 7.68 12.98 -4.39
N ARG A 103 7.84 12.92 -5.72
CA ARG A 103 6.74 13.14 -6.66
C ARG A 103 5.80 11.93 -6.74
N GLN A 104 6.34 10.75 -6.43
CA GLN A 104 5.58 9.50 -6.38
C GLN A 104 6.08 8.61 -5.24
N ILE A 105 5.14 7.98 -4.56
CA ILE A 105 5.37 6.94 -3.56
C ILE A 105 4.81 5.63 -4.12
N VAL A 106 5.64 4.58 -4.16
CA VAL A 106 5.23 3.21 -4.51
C VAL A 106 5.20 2.40 -3.21
N LEU A 107 4.00 2.09 -2.74
CA LEU A 107 3.78 1.34 -1.50
C LEU A 107 3.54 -0.13 -1.81
N TYR A 108 4.27 -1.02 -1.15
CA TYR A 108 3.96 -2.44 -1.07
C TYR A 108 3.91 -2.90 0.38
N ALA A 109 2.72 -3.17 0.88
CA ALA A 109 2.43 -3.83 2.16
C ALA A 109 1.03 -4.45 2.09
N GLY A 110 0.57 -5.10 3.17
CA GLY A 110 -0.76 -5.71 3.22
C GLY A 110 -0.70 -7.22 3.38
N ASP A 111 0.31 -7.89 2.84
CA ASP A 111 0.46 -9.33 3.01
C ASP A 111 0.79 -9.74 4.47
N ASN A 112 1.55 -8.91 5.19
CA ASN A 112 1.80 -9.08 6.62
C ASN A 112 0.57 -8.69 7.47
N ASP A 113 -0.18 -7.69 7.02
CA ASP A 113 -1.44 -7.25 7.64
C ASP A 113 -2.45 -8.39 7.67
N VAL A 114 -2.70 -9.00 6.50
CA VAL A 114 -3.62 -10.15 6.37
C VAL A 114 -3.09 -11.38 7.12
N ALA A 115 -1.78 -11.63 7.09
CA ALA A 115 -1.15 -12.72 7.84
C ALA A 115 -1.23 -12.52 9.35
N ALA A 116 -1.24 -11.28 9.82
CA ALA A 116 -1.47 -10.91 11.23
C ALA A 116 -2.96 -10.90 11.63
N GLY A 117 -3.86 -11.29 10.73
CA GLY A 117 -5.29 -11.42 11.02
C GLY A 117 -6.15 -10.20 10.69
N LYS A 118 -5.58 -9.11 10.16
CA LYS A 118 -6.37 -7.95 9.74
C LYS A 118 -7.38 -8.33 8.65
N SER A 119 -8.56 -7.70 8.71
CA SER A 119 -9.57 -7.83 7.67
C SER A 119 -9.19 -7.03 6.41
N PRO A 120 -9.75 -7.36 5.23
CA PRO A 120 -9.59 -6.56 4.02
C PRO A 120 -9.98 -5.09 4.20
N GLU A 121 -11.02 -4.82 4.98
CA GLU A 121 -11.50 -3.47 5.29
C GLU A 121 -10.50 -2.70 6.16
N THR A 122 -9.82 -3.38 7.10
CA THR A 122 -8.74 -2.78 7.90
C THR A 122 -7.53 -2.43 7.02
N VAL A 123 -7.18 -3.30 6.06
CA VAL A 123 -6.10 -3.02 5.09
C VAL A 123 -6.44 -1.77 4.26
N LEU A 124 -7.69 -1.65 3.80
CA LEU A 124 -8.16 -0.44 3.09
C LEU A 124 -8.07 0.80 3.99
N ALA A 125 -8.54 0.72 5.23
CA ALA A 125 -8.51 1.84 6.17
C ALA A 125 -7.08 2.30 6.45
N ASP A 126 -6.13 1.38 6.66
CA ASP A 126 -4.71 1.67 6.85
C ASP A 126 -4.11 2.34 5.59
N PHE A 127 -4.47 1.87 4.39
CA PHE A 127 -4.06 2.49 3.14
C PHE A 127 -4.60 3.92 3.00
N GLN A 128 -5.88 4.14 3.27
CA GLN A 128 -6.50 5.46 3.22
C GLN A 128 -5.87 6.42 4.25
N GLN A 129 -5.55 5.92 5.44
CA GLN A 129 -4.85 6.70 6.45
C GLN A 129 -3.43 7.07 5.98
N PHE A 130 -2.70 6.13 5.35
CA PHE A 130 -1.39 6.42 4.75
C PHE A 130 -1.48 7.52 3.67
N VAL A 131 -2.46 7.42 2.76
CA VAL A 131 -2.72 8.44 1.73
C VAL A 131 -3.01 9.80 2.38
N LYS A 132 -3.87 9.85 3.39
CA LYS A 132 -4.19 11.08 4.14
C LYS A 132 -2.94 11.70 4.77
N THR A 133 -2.09 10.89 5.39
CA THR A 133 -0.83 11.33 6.01
C THR A 133 0.13 11.91 4.96
N VAL A 134 0.28 11.23 3.82
CA VAL A 134 1.12 11.70 2.70
C VAL A 134 0.58 13.02 2.15
N HIS A 135 -0.68 13.06 1.76
CA HIS A 135 -1.28 14.23 1.11
C HIS A 135 -1.41 15.44 2.05
N GLY A 136 -1.46 15.24 3.36
CA GLY A 136 -1.44 16.32 4.36
C GLY A 136 -0.17 17.17 4.30
N LYS A 137 0.94 16.64 3.79
CA LYS A 137 2.22 17.35 3.63
C LYS A 137 2.67 17.47 2.18
N LEU A 138 2.24 16.54 1.33
CA LEU A 138 2.64 16.41 -0.08
C LEU A 138 1.38 16.28 -0.96
N PRO A 139 0.56 17.32 -1.09
CA PRO A 139 -0.78 17.23 -1.70
C PRO A 139 -0.78 16.85 -3.18
N LYS A 140 0.35 17.03 -3.88
CA LYS A 140 0.53 16.70 -5.31
C LYS A 140 1.22 15.35 -5.55
N ALA A 141 1.73 14.69 -4.48
CA ALA A 141 2.42 13.42 -4.64
C ALA A 141 1.47 12.32 -5.12
N ARG A 142 1.90 11.54 -6.11
CA ARG A 142 1.17 10.33 -6.50
C ARG A 142 1.46 9.21 -5.49
N VAL A 143 0.45 8.41 -5.18
CA VAL A 143 0.60 7.20 -4.37
C VAL A 143 0.15 6.01 -5.20
N SER A 144 1.09 5.14 -5.55
CA SER A 144 0.84 3.89 -6.27
C SER A 144 0.91 2.72 -5.28
N PHE A 145 -0.13 1.92 -5.23
CA PHE A 145 -0.19 0.70 -4.41
C PHE A 145 0.10 -0.52 -5.29
N ILE A 146 1.17 -1.24 -4.99
CA ILE A 146 1.39 -2.55 -5.62
C ILE A 146 0.46 -3.54 -4.92
N ALA A 147 -0.36 -4.25 -5.68
CA ALA A 147 -1.27 -5.27 -5.19
C ALA A 147 -0.57 -6.22 -4.21
N ILE A 148 -1.28 -6.65 -3.18
CA ILE A 148 -0.80 -7.73 -2.31
C ILE A 148 -0.58 -8.94 -3.19
N LYS A 149 0.65 -9.45 -3.26
CA LYS A 149 0.99 -10.57 -4.13
C LYS A 149 0.38 -11.88 -3.68
N PRO A 150 -0.04 -12.75 -4.60
CA PRO A 150 -0.25 -14.14 -4.28
C PRO A 150 1.10 -14.78 -3.93
N SER A 151 1.13 -15.68 -2.94
CA SER A 151 2.35 -16.40 -2.58
C SER A 151 2.02 -17.83 -2.16
N LEU A 152 2.97 -18.74 -2.37
CA LEU A 152 2.78 -20.15 -2.05
C LEU A 152 2.53 -20.36 -0.57
N SER A 153 3.38 -19.76 0.28
CA SER A 153 3.33 -19.92 1.74
C SER A 153 2.06 -19.32 2.37
N ARG A 154 1.43 -18.33 1.73
CA ARG A 154 0.23 -17.65 2.22
C ARG A 154 -1.00 -17.89 1.35
N TRP A 155 -0.97 -18.91 0.48
CA TRP A 155 -2.07 -19.16 -0.44
C TRP A 155 -3.42 -19.38 0.24
N LYS A 156 -3.42 -19.95 1.45
CA LYS A 156 -4.63 -20.10 2.27
C LYS A 156 -5.33 -18.76 2.60
N LEU A 157 -4.62 -17.66 2.50
CA LEU A 157 -5.13 -16.29 2.74
C LEU A 157 -5.50 -15.56 1.44
N SER A 158 -5.38 -16.22 0.28
CA SER A 158 -5.57 -15.60 -1.05
C SER A 158 -6.92 -14.90 -1.19
N GLY A 159 -8.02 -15.47 -0.69
CA GLY A 159 -9.33 -14.85 -0.76
C GLY A 159 -9.40 -13.51 0.00
N LYS A 160 -8.78 -13.42 1.19
CA LYS A 160 -8.70 -12.16 1.93
C LYS A 160 -7.79 -11.14 1.23
N MET A 161 -6.67 -11.59 0.67
CA MET A 161 -5.75 -10.74 -0.08
C MET A 161 -6.38 -10.18 -1.35
N ALA A 162 -7.08 -11.02 -2.12
CA ALA A 162 -7.81 -10.61 -3.32
C ALA A 162 -8.93 -9.60 -2.98
N ARG A 163 -9.66 -9.81 -1.88
CA ARG A 163 -10.67 -8.85 -1.42
C ARG A 163 -10.05 -7.53 -1.01
N ALA A 164 -8.93 -7.53 -0.27
CA ALA A 164 -8.20 -6.31 0.08
C ALA A 164 -7.70 -5.58 -1.17
N ASN A 165 -7.16 -6.29 -2.14
CA ASN A 165 -6.73 -5.75 -3.43
C ASN A 165 -7.89 -5.07 -4.17
N SER A 166 -9.05 -5.71 -4.26
CA SER A 166 -10.26 -5.13 -4.87
C SER A 166 -10.66 -3.81 -4.19
N LEU A 167 -10.73 -3.79 -2.85
CA LEU A 167 -11.09 -2.60 -2.10
C LEU A 167 -10.11 -1.43 -2.31
N VAL A 168 -8.81 -1.72 -2.33
CA VAL A 168 -7.78 -0.69 -2.57
C VAL A 168 -7.83 -0.21 -4.02
N SER A 169 -8.02 -1.11 -4.99
CA SER A 169 -8.20 -0.76 -6.40
C SER A 169 -9.38 0.18 -6.62
N ASP A 170 -10.53 -0.12 -6.00
CA ASP A 170 -11.73 0.73 -6.05
C ASP A 170 -11.49 2.12 -5.43
N ALA A 171 -10.69 2.18 -4.36
CA ALA A 171 -10.31 3.46 -3.75
C ALA A 171 -9.36 4.26 -4.64
N CYS A 172 -8.39 3.60 -5.29
CA CYS A 172 -7.48 4.23 -6.23
C CYS A 172 -8.23 4.81 -7.44
N GLY A 173 -9.24 4.13 -7.96
CA GLY A 173 -10.06 4.61 -9.08
C GLY A 173 -10.83 5.90 -8.81
N LYS A 174 -10.97 6.32 -7.54
CA LYS A 174 -11.73 7.52 -7.13
C LYS A 174 -10.87 8.78 -6.99
N ASP A 175 -9.54 8.69 -7.00
CA ASP A 175 -8.62 9.83 -6.87
C ASP A 175 -7.49 9.73 -7.90
N LYS A 176 -7.41 10.69 -8.82
CA LYS A 176 -6.40 10.74 -9.90
C LYS A 176 -4.94 10.77 -9.41
N ARG A 177 -4.72 11.06 -8.12
CA ARG A 177 -3.39 11.01 -7.49
C ARG A 177 -3.02 9.62 -7.01
N LEU A 178 -3.97 8.68 -7.02
CA LEU A 178 -3.76 7.29 -6.62
C LEU A 178 -3.65 6.41 -7.86
N ASP A 179 -2.91 5.32 -7.72
CA ASP A 179 -2.69 4.35 -8.79
C ASP A 179 -2.62 2.94 -8.17
N TYR A 180 -3.19 1.97 -8.86
CA TYR A 180 -3.16 0.58 -8.46
C TYR A 180 -2.37 -0.23 -9.47
N ILE A 181 -1.32 -0.91 -9.02
CA ILE A 181 -0.43 -1.71 -9.85
C ILE A 181 -0.77 -3.16 -9.65
N ASP A 182 -1.50 -3.75 -10.59
CA ASP A 182 -1.90 -5.14 -10.52
C ASP A 182 -0.77 -6.09 -10.91
N ILE A 183 -0.26 -6.80 -9.91
CA ILE A 183 0.72 -7.87 -10.09
C ILE A 183 0.10 -9.26 -9.82
N TRP A 184 -1.18 -9.32 -9.46
CA TRP A 184 -1.81 -10.56 -9.01
C TRP A 184 -1.91 -11.58 -10.13
N GLN A 185 -2.63 -11.24 -11.22
CA GLN A 185 -2.84 -12.17 -12.33
C GLN A 185 -1.53 -12.61 -13.02
N PRO A 186 -0.57 -11.72 -13.31
CA PRO A 186 0.70 -12.11 -13.91
C PRO A 186 1.52 -13.11 -13.07
N MET A 187 1.31 -13.13 -11.75
CA MET A 187 2.00 -14.06 -10.85
C MET A 187 1.33 -15.44 -10.73
N LEU A 188 0.15 -15.62 -11.32
CA LEU A 188 -0.56 -16.92 -11.32
C LEU A 188 -0.19 -17.75 -12.56
N GLY A 189 -0.12 -19.05 -12.39
CA GLY A 189 -0.04 -20.03 -13.47
C GLY A 189 -1.41 -20.36 -14.07
N ASP A 190 -1.42 -21.23 -15.06
CA ASP A 190 -2.65 -21.67 -15.75
C ASP A 190 -3.61 -22.43 -14.83
N ASP A 191 -3.07 -22.99 -13.75
CA ASP A 191 -3.82 -23.64 -12.68
C ASP A 191 -4.44 -22.66 -11.67
N GLY A 192 -4.27 -21.35 -11.88
CA GLY A 192 -4.74 -20.30 -11.00
C GLY A 192 -3.97 -20.19 -9.68
N ARG A 193 -2.81 -20.84 -9.55
CA ARG A 193 -1.96 -20.80 -8.34
C ARG A 193 -0.70 -19.98 -8.57
N PRO A 194 -0.04 -19.50 -7.49
CA PRO A 194 1.21 -18.76 -7.63
C PRO A 194 2.28 -19.59 -8.35
N LYS A 195 2.92 -19.01 -9.38
CA LYS A 195 4.04 -19.62 -10.10
C LYS A 195 5.21 -19.85 -9.16
N PRO A 196 5.64 -21.11 -8.89
CA PRO A 196 6.67 -21.39 -7.90
C PRO A 196 8.04 -20.78 -8.25
N ASP A 197 8.34 -20.66 -9.53
CA ASP A 197 9.63 -20.17 -10.06
C ASP A 197 9.85 -18.65 -9.86
N LEU A 198 8.84 -17.93 -9.33
CA LEU A 198 8.96 -16.51 -8.98
C LEU A 198 9.46 -16.28 -7.55
N PHE A 199 9.55 -17.33 -6.74
CA PHE A 199 9.83 -17.22 -5.32
C PHE A 199 11.15 -17.86 -4.91
N LEU A 200 11.67 -17.42 -3.77
CA LEU A 200 12.71 -18.13 -3.05
C LEU A 200 12.13 -19.42 -2.43
N GLY A 201 12.98 -20.26 -1.86
CA GLY A 201 12.57 -21.53 -1.25
C GLY A 201 11.57 -21.42 -0.10
N ASP A 202 11.35 -20.22 0.45
CA ASP A 202 10.33 -19.96 1.47
C ASP A 202 8.91 -19.79 0.89
N GLY A 203 8.77 -19.76 -0.43
CA GLY A 203 7.49 -19.58 -1.14
C GLY A 203 6.79 -18.24 -0.86
N LEU A 204 7.53 -17.27 -0.29
CA LEU A 204 7.01 -15.94 0.08
C LEU A 204 7.77 -14.81 -0.60
N HIS A 205 9.09 -14.81 -0.49
CA HIS A 205 9.93 -13.73 -1.02
C HIS A 205 10.26 -13.98 -2.48
N LEU A 206 10.30 -12.90 -3.26
CA LEU A 206 10.62 -12.98 -4.68
C LEU A 206 12.09 -13.29 -4.90
N ASN A 207 12.37 -14.11 -5.91
CA ASN A 207 13.68 -14.30 -6.49
C ASN A 207 13.92 -13.32 -7.65
N ALA A 208 15.02 -13.46 -8.39
CA ALA A 208 15.35 -12.58 -9.52
C ALA A 208 14.30 -12.57 -10.62
N LYS A 209 13.67 -13.73 -10.93
CA LYS A 209 12.57 -13.81 -11.92
C LYS A 209 11.33 -13.05 -11.43
N GLY A 210 11.00 -13.19 -10.15
CA GLY A 210 9.88 -12.48 -9.53
C GLY A 210 10.07 -10.96 -9.59
N TYR A 211 11.29 -10.45 -9.30
CA TYR A 211 11.58 -9.02 -9.43
C TYR A 211 11.62 -8.55 -10.90
N ALA A 212 12.10 -9.37 -11.84
CA ALA A 212 12.05 -9.04 -13.27
C ALA A 212 10.59 -8.89 -13.74
N LEU A 213 9.69 -9.78 -13.33
CA LEU A 213 8.26 -9.64 -13.60
C LEU A 213 7.69 -8.36 -12.98
N TRP A 214 7.99 -8.09 -11.70
CA TRP A 214 7.52 -6.86 -11.06
C TRP A 214 8.06 -5.61 -11.75
N THR A 215 9.31 -5.61 -12.18
CA THR A 215 9.92 -4.50 -12.92
C THR A 215 9.14 -4.18 -14.19
N SER A 216 8.79 -5.20 -14.98
CA SER A 216 8.04 -5.02 -16.24
C SER A 216 6.66 -4.42 -16.02
N ILE A 217 5.99 -4.83 -14.92
CA ILE A 217 4.63 -4.35 -14.58
C ILE A 217 4.68 -2.95 -13.94
N VAL A 218 5.61 -2.72 -13.01
CA VAL A 218 5.71 -1.45 -12.28
C VAL A 218 6.21 -0.31 -13.16
N LYS A 219 7.12 -0.59 -14.10
CA LYS A 219 7.80 0.43 -14.94
C LYS A 219 6.84 1.39 -15.67
N PRO A 220 5.75 0.95 -16.31
CA PRO A 220 4.78 1.85 -16.97
C PRO A 220 4.08 2.81 -16.01
N HIS A 221 3.96 2.45 -14.74
CA HIS A 221 3.30 3.24 -13.69
C HIS A 221 4.19 4.32 -13.07
N LEU A 222 5.50 4.30 -13.35
CA LEU A 222 6.41 5.26 -12.75
C LEU A 222 6.36 6.60 -13.48
N ALA A 223 6.13 7.67 -12.70
CA ALA A 223 6.11 9.03 -13.21
C ALA A 223 7.47 9.41 -13.84
N ARG A 224 7.49 9.77 -15.10
CA ARG A 224 8.65 10.42 -15.74
C ARG A 224 8.75 11.86 -15.21
N ARG A 225 9.96 12.45 -15.20
CA ARG A 225 10.10 13.90 -15.06
C ARG A 225 9.50 14.53 -16.33
N GLU A 226 8.52 15.39 -16.15
CA GLU A 226 8.14 16.36 -17.18
C GLU A 226 9.25 17.39 -17.33
#